data_3ba7531566d867e619af07e0f5bafb1e
#
_entry.id   3ba7531566d867e619af07e0f5bafb1e
#
_cell.length_a   1.000
_cell.length_b   1.000
_cell.length_c   1.000
_cell.angle_alpha   90.00
_cell.angle_beta   90.00
_cell.angle_gamma   90.00
#
_symmetry.space_group_name_H-M   'P 1'
#
loop_
_entity.id
_entity.type
_entity.pdbx_description
1 polymer ?
#
loop_
_entity_poly.entity_id
_entity_poly.type
_entity_poly.pdbx_seq_one_letter_code
_entity_poly.pdbx_strand_id
1 'polypeptide(L)'
;MRSATSFFDKTLFRSQLKHTWPLWLGYTALWLFLVPVMLFSELSAYQGGYSAADASYLLLNTGVRGGIFLSFFFGLFFAMLAFSHLTQSRATNGFHALPVRRETIFLTAYLTGLFCQLSTILVTFLLGAAVSAPLHLSFWSVTGAAMGSAMLEAVFFYSFAVLCMMMTGQILAAPVFYFVGNILVPGMEYLLRNFAGNFLYGYSGHTDVALGFLSPPLYMYPEVDIASIETCESDSYYVTAYALEHRSFMILAAYALAGLVIALIALLLYRTRKSEMTGSTVAFPWATPIFKYGVAFCTAVALGQFLYYFLFGQYCSSGSDSLPGTILCMAAAGLVGYFAAEMLIKKSFRVFRAGAKGAAIVAGVLVLLGIGMSFDLTG
;
A
#
# COMPACT_ATOMS: atom_id res chain seq x y z
N MET A 1 19.30 -7.65 -39.28
CA MET A 1 19.36 -7.12 -37.91
C MET A 1 18.95 -8.22 -36.94
N ARG A 2 19.86 -8.73 -36.11
CA ARG A 2 19.52 -9.74 -35.10
C ARG A 2 18.63 -9.08 -34.05
N SER A 3 17.36 -9.49 -33.97
CA SER A 3 16.45 -9.16 -32.88
C SER A 3 17.14 -9.54 -31.56
N ALA A 4 17.44 -8.56 -30.73
CA ALA A 4 18.05 -8.82 -29.42
C ALA A 4 17.04 -9.67 -28.61
N THR A 5 17.35 -10.94 -28.41
CA THR A 5 16.57 -11.92 -27.63
C THR A 5 16.73 -11.73 -26.13
N SER A 6 17.44 -10.69 -25.70
CA SER A 6 17.69 -10.41 -24.28
C SER A 6 16.47 -9.85 -23.60
N PHE A 7 16.09 -10.42 -22.44
CA PHE A 7 15.02 -9.91 -21.57
C PHE A 7 15.44 -8.67 -20.77
N PHE A 8 16.71 -8.25 -20.84
CA PHE A 8 17.26 -7.09 -20.15
C PHE A 8 18.09 -6.23 -21.11
N ASP A 9 17.83 -4.91 -21.10
CA ASP A 9 18.57 -3.94 -21.92
C ASP A 9 19.38 -3.01 -21.02
N LYS A 10 20.70 -3.10 -21.12
CA LYS A 10 21.66 -2.32 -20.32
C LYS A 10 21.59 -0.81 -20.62
N THR A 11 21.21 -0.44 -21.83
CA THR A 11 21.13 0.96 -22.25
C THR A 11 19.91 1.64 -21.62
N LEU A 12 18.76 0.94 -21.66
CA LEU A 12 17.53 1.37 -20.99
C LEU A 12 17.73 1.43 -19.48
N PHE A 13 18.39 0.44 -18.88
CA PHE A 13 18.71 0.43 -17.45
C PHE A 13 19.50 1.67 -17.02
N ARG A 14 20.59 1.99 -17.76
CA ARG A 14 21.40 3.18 -17.46
C ARG A 14 20.62 4.49 -17.64
N SER A 15 19.79 4.56 -18.67
CA SER A 15 18.94 5.73 -18.92
C SER A 15 17.95 5.94 -17.79
N GLN A 16 17.26 4.89 -17.35
CA GLN A 16 16.31 4.96 -16.25
C GLN A 16 16.99 5.28 -14.92
N LEU A 17 18.16 4.68 -14.63
CA LEU A 17 18.93 4.99 -13.43
C LEU A 17 19.31 6.47 -13.36
N LYS A 18 19.68 7.08 -14.51
CA LYS A 18 19.93 8.53 -14.60
C LYS A 18 18.65 9.37 -14.36
N HIS A 19 17.50 8.84 -14.68
CA HIS A 19 16.24 9.55 -14.47
C HIS A 19 15.76 9.43 -13.01
N THR A 20 16.03 8.32 -12.36
CA THR A 20 15.59 8.04 -10.98
C THR A 20 16.57 8.51 -9.91
N TRP A 21 17.77 9.00 -10.26
CA TRP A 21 18.82 9.32 -9.30
C TRP A 21 18.42 10.32 -8.18
N PRO A 22 17.58 11.36 -8.43
CA PRO A 22 17.24 12.30 -7.35
C PRO A 22 16.38 11.64 -6.28
N LEU A 23 15.42 10.79 -6.72
CA LEU A 23 14.57 10.02 -5.81
C LEU A 23 15.39 8.97 -5.05
N TRP A 24 16.31 8.30 -5.75
CA TRP A 24 17.21 7.32 -5.16
C TRP A 24 18.11 7.94 -4.11
N LEU A 25 18.66 9.14 -4.37
CA LEU A 25 19.48 9.87 -3.41
C LEU A 25 18.66 10.27 -2.18
N GLY A 26 17.45 10.79 -2.36
CA GLY A 26 16.56 11.13 -1.25
C GLY A 26 16.19 9.92 -0.39
N TYR A 27 15.88 8.78 -1.01
CA TYR A 27 15.61 7.52 -0.33
C TYR A 27 16.83 7.02 0.45
N THR A 28 18.02 7.09 -0.16
CA THR A 28 19.28 6.71 0.48
C THR A 28 19.59 7.62 1.68
N ALA A 29 19.39 8.93 1.54
CA ALA A 29 19.62 9.88 2.62
C ALA A 29 18.70 9.62 3.83
N LEU A 30 17.44 9.27 3.60
CA LEU A 30 16.51 8.91 4.68
C LEU A 30 16.94 7.62 5.39
N TRP A 31 17.30 6.57 4.66
CA TRP A 31 17.79 5.35 5.26
C TRP A 31 19.14 5.53 6.00
N LEU A 32 20.04 6.35 5.47
CA LEU A 32 21.28 6.73 6.16
C LEU A 32 21.00 7.48 7.46
N PHE A 33 20.00 8.33 7.48
CA PHE A 33 19.59 9.02 8.70
C PHE A 33 18.99 8.04 9.72
N LEU A 34 18.05 7.19 9.29
CA LEU A 34 17.29 6.31 10.19
C LEU A 34 18.12 5.13 10.74
N VAL A 35 19.10 4.62 10.02
CA VAL A 35 19.87 3.45 10.46
C VAL A 35 21.22 3.86 11.02
N PRO A 36 22.26 4.21 10.24
CA PRO A 36 23.57 4.44 10.83
C PRO A 36 23.66 5.73 11.67
N VAL A 37 22.99 6.84 11.27
CA VAL A 37 23.10 8.12 11.99
C VAL A 37 22.36 8.06 13.32
N MET A 38 21.11 7.55 13.36
CA MET A 38 20.38 7.41 14.63
C MET A 38 21.10 6.45 15.56
N LEU A 39 21.57 5.29 15.04
CA LEU A 39 22.32 4.34 15.86
C LEU A 39 23.62 4.95 16.43
N PHE A 40 24.36 5.71 15.63
CA PHE A 40 25.55 6.42 16.09
C PHE A 40 25.23 7.50 17.12
N SER A 41 24.13 8.23 16.93
CA SER A 41 23.67 9.25 17.87
C SER A 41 23.33 8.64 19.23
N GLU A 42 22.59 7.54 19.26
CA GLU A 42 22.22 6.83 20.48
C GLU A 42 23.45 6.27 21.20
N LEU A 43 24.37 5.64 20.45
CA LEU A 43 25.64 5.13 21.00
C LEU A 43 26.50 6.24 21.63
N SER A 44 26.52 7.44 21.05
CA SER A 44 27.34 8.56 21.51
C SER A 44 26.70 9.35 22.66
N ALA A 45 25.37 9.39 22.75
CA ALA A 45 24.64 10.17 23.76
C ALA A 45 24.57 9.47 25.14
N TYR A 46 24.70 8.15 25.20
CA TYR A 46 24.49 7.39 26.42
C TYR A 46 25.77 7.27 27.25
N GLN A 47 25.92 8.12 28.25
CA GLN A 47 27.08 8.12 29.19
C GLN A 47 27.19 6.88 30.08
N GLY A 48 26.12 6.06 30.19
CA GLY A 48 26.06 4.83 30.99
C GLY A 48 26.33 3.53 30.20
N GLY A 49 26.65 3.61 28.92
CA GLY A 49 26.79 2.47 28.01
C GLY A 49 25.45 2.06 27.38
N TYR A 50 25.33 2.23 26.09
CA TYR A 50 24.19 1.76 25.31
C TYR A 50 24.20 0.24 25.27
N SER A 51 23.11 -0.41 25.67
CA SER A 51 23.09 -1.86 25.74
C SER A 51 22.95 -2.50 24.35
N ALA A 52 23.46 -3.72 24.21
CA ALA A 52 23.24 -4.52 23.01
C ALA A 52 21.74 -4.74 22.72
N ALA A 53 20.90 -4.79 23.79
CA ALA A 53 19.46 -4.91 23.68
C ALA A 53 18.85 -3.68 23.01
N ASP A 54 19.19 -2.47 23.44
CA ASP A 54 18.64 -1.23 22.87
C ASP A 54 19.02 -1.07 21.39
N ALA A 55 20.27 -1.35 21.04
CA ALA A 55 20.73 -1.31 19.65
C ALA A 55 20.04 -2.35 18.76
N SER A 56 19.82 -3.56 19.29
CA SER A 56 19.12 -4.62 18.56
C SER A 56 17.65 -4.25 18.32
N TYR A 57 16.99 -3.68 19.32
CA TYR A 57 15.62 -3.18 19.18
C TYR A 57 15.51 -2.05 18.16
N LEU A 58 16.40 -1.06 18.23
CA LEU A 58 16.41 0.07 17.29
C LEU A 58 16.58 -0.41 15.85
N LEU A 59 17.54 -1.30 15.59
CA LEU A 59 17.78 -1.86 14.25
C LEU A 59 16.59 -2.63 13.71
N LEU A 60 16.01 -3.53 14.54
CA LEU A 60 14.86 -4.33 14.14
C LEU A 60 13.60 -3.48 13.94
N ASN A 61 13.32 -2.58 14.87
CA ASN A 61 12.17 -1.68 14.79
C ASN A 61 12.26 -0.75 13.57
N THR A 62 13.46 -0.25 13.26
CA THR A 62 13.68 0.57 12.07
C THR A 62 13.56 -0.26 10.79
N GLY A 63 14.08 -1.51 10.78
CA GLY A 63 13.95 -2.42 9.65
C GLY A 63 12.51 -2.77 9.34
N VAL A 64 11.72 -3.12 10.36
CA VAL A 64 10.32 -3.51 10.21
C VAL A 64 9.41 -2.29 10.03
N ARG A 65 9.27 -1.45 11.05
CA ARG A 65 8.28 -0.35 11.02
C ARG A 65 8.70 0.81 10.12
N GLY A 66 9.99 1.17 10.15
CA GLY A 66 10.57 2.13 9.21
C GLY A 66 10.54 1.61 7.78
N GLY A 67 10.79 0.31 7.61
CA GLY A 67 10.69 -0.40 6.34
C GLY A 67 9.29 -0.34 5.73
N ILE A 68 8.24 -0.68 6.49
CA ILE A 68 6.84 -0.57 6.05
C ILE A 68 6.56 0.85 5.56
N PHE A 69 6.88 1.86 6.38
CA PHE A 69 6.60 3.25 6.05
C PHE A 69 7.36 3.73 4.79
N LEU A 70 8.68 3.52 4.76
CA LEU A 70 9.49 3.97 3.63
C LEU A 70 9.17 3.20 2.34
N SER A 71 9.00 1.88 2.42
CA SER A 71 8.66 1.06 1.25
C SER A 71 7.27 1.38 0.71
N PHE A 72 6.30 1.70 1.58
CA PHE A 72 4.96 2.12 1.17
C PHE A 72 4.99 3.39 0.31
N PHE A 73 5.66 4.44 0.76
CA PHE A 73 5.71 5.70 0.02
C PHE A 73 6.70 5.65 -1.15
N PHE A 74 7.93 5.21 -0.90
CA PHE A 74 8.95 5.20 -1.95
C PHE A 74 8.71 4.13 -3.01
N GLY A 75 8.09 2.99 -2.65
CA GLY A 75 7.64 2.00 -3.62
C GLY A 75 6.72 2.63 -4.68
N LEU A 76 5.76 3.46 -4.24
CA LEU A 76 4.88 4.21 -5.14
C LEU A 76 5.67 5.20 -6.01
N PHE A 77 6.54 6.02 -5.41
CA PHE A 77 7.30 7.02 -6.17
C PHE A 77 8.25 6.39 -7.19
N PHE A 78 8.94 5.32 -6.84
CA PHE A 78 9.79 4.57 -7.78
C PHE A 78 8.97 3.95 -8.91
N ALA A 79 7.78 3.40 -8.63
CA ALA A 79 6.89 2.88 -9.66
C ALA A 79 6.40 3.99 -10.61
N MET A 80 6.01 5.15 -10.07
CA MET A 80 5.59 6.31 -10.86
C MET A 80 6.71 6.81 -11.77
N LEU A 81 7.95 6.89 -11.29
CA LEU A 81 9.09 7.32 -12.10
C LEU A 81 9.46 6.27 -13.15
N ALA A 82 9.59 5.01 -12.76
CA ALA A 82 9.99 3.92 -13.67
C ALA A 82 9.00 3.74 -14.83
N PHE A 83 7.71 3.93 -14.58
CA PHE A 83 6.63 3.75 -15.55
C PHE A 83 5.96 5.05 -16.01
N SER A 84 6.58 6.22 -15.72
CA SER A 84 6.07 7.54 -16.16
C SER A 84 5.83 7.64 -17.68
N HIS A 85 6.61 6.91 -18.46
CA HIS A 85 6.44 6.83 -19.92
C HIS A 85 5.06 6.32 -20.36
N LEU A 86 4.33 5.58 -19.51
CA LEU A 86 2.99 5.07 -19.81
C LEU A 86 1.88 6.12 -19.68
N THR A 87 2.18 7.26 -19.05
CA THR A 87 1.21 8.32 -18.77
C THR A 87 1.31 9.50 -19.74
N GLN A 88 2.37 9.56 -20.55
CA GLN A 88 2.63 10.62 -21.52
C GLN A 88 2.64 10.05 -22.95
N SER A 89 1.75 10.51 -23.81
CA SER A 89 1.61 9.99 -25.19
C SER A 89 2.89 10.09 -26.02
N ARG A 90 3.64 11.19 -25.88
CA ARG A 90 4.92 11.37 -26.58
C ARG A 90 5.95 10.34 -26.14
N ALA A 91 6.09 10.11 -24.85
CA ALA A 91 7.02 9.13 -24.29
C ALA A 91 6.60 7.70 -24.66
N THR A 92 5.31 7.37 -24.54
CA THR A 92 4.76 6.05 -24.90
C THR A 92 5.08 5.70 -26.36
N ASN A 93 4.84 6.61 -27.31
CA ASN A 93 5.13 6.39 -28.71
C ASN A 93 6.64 6.22 -28.96
N GLY A 94 7.48 7.00 -28.27
CA GLY A 94 8.95 6.88 -28.37
C GLY A 94 9.44 5.51 -27.87
N PHE A 95 8.96 5.03 -26.72
CA PHE A 95 9.34 3.72 -26.19
C PHE A 95 8.85 2.55 -27.05
N HIS A 96 7.65 2.66 -27.63
CA HIS A 96 7.13 1.62 -28.52
C HIS A 96 7.76 1.64 -29.93
N ALA A 97 8.42 2.71 -30.33
CA ALA A 97 9.21 2.78 -31.57
C ALA A 97 10.59 2.11 -31.44
N LEU A 98 11.05 1.82 -30.21
CA LEU A 98 12.31 1.11 -29.98
C LEU A 98 12.22 -0.34 -30.52
N PRO A 99 13.27 -0.86 -31.15
CA PRO A 99 13.32 -2.24 -31.66
C PRO A 99 13.55 -3.26 -30.54
N VAL A 100 12.78 -3.12 -29.45
CA VAL A 100 12.91 -3.92 -28.21
C VAL A 100 11.55 -4.53 -27.89
N ARG A 101 11.53 -5.75 -27.34
CA ARG A 101 10.26 -6.40 -26.92
C ARG A 101 9.64 -5.63 -25.75
N ARG A 102 8.32 -5.55 -25.74
CA ARG A 102 7.57 -4.90 -24.62
C ARG A 102 7.96 -5.46 -23.24
N GLU A 103 8.15 -6.77 -23.17
CA GLU A 103 8.57 -7.46 -21.95
C GLU A 103 9.93 -6.98 -21.43
N THR A 104 10.88 -6.75 -22.33
CA THR A 104 12.20 -6.23 -21.99
C THR A 104 12.11 -4.82 -21.40
N ILE A 105 11.23 -3.96 -21.96
CA ILE A 105 11.00 -2.60 -21.42
C ILE A 105 10.45 -2.69 -20.00
N PHE A 106 9.41 -3.52 -19.80
CA PHE A 106 8.81 -3.70 -18.47
C PHE A 106 9.82 -4.25 -17.46
N LEU A 107 10.50 -5.36 -17.79
CA LEU A 107 11.44 -6.01 -16.88
C LEU A 107 12.62 -5.09 -16.54
N THR A 108 13.15 -4.36 -17.53
CA THR A 108 14.24 -3.40 -17.27
C THR A 108 13.76 -2.27 -16.34
N ALA A 109 12.57 -1.73 -16.57
CA ALA A 109 11.99 -0.69 -15.72
C ALA A 109 11.72 -1.19 -14.27
N TYR A 110 11.13 -2.38 -14.15
CA TYR A 110 10.85 -3.01 -12.86
C TYR A 110 12.13 -3.29 -12.08
N LEU A 111 13.11 -3.91 -12.73
CA LEU A 111 14.39 -4.23 -12.10
C LEU A 111 15.17 -2.97 -11.71
N THR A 112 15.08 -1.88 -12.47
CA THR A 112 15.77 -0.61 -12.11
C THR A 112 15.22 -0.05 -10.79
N GLY A 113 13.88 0.06 -10.66
CA GLY A 113 13.29 0.58 -9.42
C GLY A 113 13.54 -0.32 -8.21
N LEU A 114 13.46 -1.64 -8.41
CA LEU A 114 13.77 -2.61 -7.36
C LEU A 114 15.25 -2.56 -6.95
N PHE A 115 16.17 -2.46 -7.92
CA PHE A 115 17.60 -2.33 -7.67
C PHE A 115 17.92 -1.09 -6.83
N CYS A 116 17.32 0.07 -7.14
CA CYS A 116 17.54 1.30 -6.37
C CYS A 116 17.12 1.12 -4.90
N GLN A 117 15.99 0.48 -4.65
CA GLN A 117 15.50 0.26 -3.28
C GLN A 117 16.36 -0.76 -2.53
N LEU A 118 16.58 -1.94 -3.10
CA LEU A 118 17.31 -3.02 -2.43
C LEU A 118 18.79 -2.66 -2.22
N SER A 119 19.44 -1.99 -3.18
CA SER A 119 20.83 -1.55 -3.01
C SER A 119 20.99 -0.51 -1.89
N THR A 120 20.03 0.40 -1.74
CA THR A 120 20.01 1.36 -0.63
C THR A 120 19.88 0.64 0.71
N ILE A 121 18.89 -0.23 0.88
CA ILE A 121 18.68 -0.98 2.11
C ILE A 121 19.94 -1.79 2.46
N LEU A 122 20.50 -2.51 1.49
CA LEU A 122 21.72 -3.29 1.68
C LEU A 122 22.86 -2.42 2.23
N VAL A 123 23.18 -1.32 1.54
CA VAL A 123 24.31 -0.46 1.92
C VAL A 123 24.09 0.19 3.29
N THR A 124 22.90 0.70 3.56
CA THR A 124 22.62 1.40 4.83
C THR A 124 22.62 0.47 6.04
N PHE A 125 22.09 -0.75 5.91
CA PHE A 125 22.14 -1.72 7.01
C PHE A 125 23.53 -2.31 7.20
N LEU A 126 24.33 -2.47 6.16
CA LEU A 126 25.75 -2.85 6.30
C LEU A 126 26.54 -1.75 7.03
N LEU A 127 26.27 -0.47 6.76
CA LEU A 127 26.86 0.63 7.51
C LEU A 127 26.36 0.64 8.96
N GLY A 128 25.07 0.36 9.20
CA GLY A 128 24.53 0.18 10.55
C GLY A 128 25.22 -0.95 11.32
N ALA A 129 25.47 -2.08 10.66
CA ALA A 129 26.24 -3.18 11.25
C ALA A 129 27.67 -2.77 11.61
N ALA A 130 28.32 -1.96 10.78
CA ALA A 130 29.65 -1.44 11.08
C ALA A 130 29.64 -0.49 12.30
N VAL A 131 28.62 0.35 12.45
CA VAL A 131 28.44 1.24 13.60
C VAL A 131 28.16 0.44 14.89
N SER A 132 27.39 -0.65 14.80
CA SER A 132 27.07 -1.51 15.95
C SER A 132 28.13 -2.58 16.27
N ALA A 133 29.21 -2.66 15.49
CA ALA A 133 30.27 -3.65 15.67
C ALA A 133 30.86 -3.71 17.11
N PRO A 134 31.06 -2.59 17.83
CA PRO A 134 31.55 -2.61 19.21
C PRO A 134 30.63 -3.32 20.19
N LEU A 135 29.34 -3.46 19.88
CA LEU A 135 28.33 -4.12 20.74
C LEU A 135 28.26 -5.64 20.52
N HIS A 136 29.06 -6.19 19.60
CA HIS A 136 29.10 -7.62 19.30
C HIS A 136 27.73 -8.23 18.97
N LEU A 137 26.83 -7.46 18.33
CA LEU A 137 25.50 -7.94 17.96
C LEU A 137 25.59 -9.08 16.94
N SER A 138 24.72 -10.06 17.07
CA SER A 138 24.60 -11.12 16.05
C SER A 138 24.11 -10.53 14.73
N PHE A 139 24.95 -10.61 13.69
CA PHE A 139 24.62 -10.08 12.37
C PHE A 139 23.33 -10.69 11.81
N TRP A 140 23.18 -12.01 11.89
CA TRP A 140 22.05 -12.70 11.27
C TRP A 140 20.72 -12.51 12.02
N SER A 141 20.75 -12.54 13.35
CA SER A 141 19.53 -12.43 14.14
C SER A 141 19.01 -10.98 14.27
N VAL A 142 19.87 -9.99 14.14
CA VAL A 142 19.54 -8.57 14.31
C VAL A 142 19.63 -7.84 12.98
N THR A 143 20.82 -7.54 12.50
CA THR A 143 21.01 -6.69 11.31
C THR A 143 20.51 -7.37 10.04
N GLY A 144 20.78 -8.68 9.88
CA GLY A 144 20.30 -9.45 8.72
C GLY A 144 18.79 -9.61 8.71
N ALA A 145 18.16 -9.80 9.88
CA ALA A 145 16.72 -9.86 10.02
C ALA A 145 16.07 -8.51 9.71
N ALA A 146 16.61 -7.41 10.26
CA ALA A 146 16.13 -6.05 10.00
C ALA A 146 16.28 -5.64 8.53
N MET A 147 17.43 -5.95 7.93
CA MET A 147 17.66 -5.73 6.49
C MET A 147 16.71 -6.57 5.64
N GLY A 148 16.55 -7.85 5.97
CA GLY A 148 15.67 -8.78 5.27
C GLY A 148 14.22 -8.36 5.31
N SER A 149 13.70 -7.91 6.48
CA SER A 149 12.34 -7.42 6.61
C SER A 149 12.10 -6.21 5.69
N ALA A 150 12.96 -5.20 5.74
CA ALA A 150 12.86 -4.01 4.88
C ALA A 150 12.93 -4.36 3.38
N MET A 151 13.75 -5.34 2.98
CA MET A 151 13.82 -5.81 1.59
C MET A 151 12.55 -6.51 1.14
N LEU A 152 11.97 -7.39 1.98
CA LEU A 152 10.73 -8.12 1.67
C LEU A 152 9.54 -7.15 1.53
N GLU A 153 9.46 -6.16 2.40
CA GLU A 153 8.47 -5.09 2.34
C GLU A 153 8.61 -4.24 1.06
N ALA A 154 9.83 -3.86 0.72
CA ALA A 154 10.10 -3.11 -0.51
C ALA A 154 9.67 -3.88 -1.77
N VAL A 155 9.91 -5.19 -1.84
CA VAL A 155 9.45 -6.04 -2.95
C VAL A 155 7.94 -6.01 -3.08
N PHE A 156 7.22 -6.16 -1.98
CA PHE A 156 5.76 -6.16 -2.00
C PHE A 156 5.18 -4.79 -2.42
N PHE A 157 5.51 -3.73 -1.69
CA PHE A 157 4.92 -2.41 -1.92
C PHE A 157 5.26 -1.83 -3.30
N TYR A 158 6.49 -2.05 -3.77
CA TYR A 158 6.88 -1.65 -5.11
C TYR A 158 6.11 -2.42 -6.19
N SER A 159 5.99 -3.75 -6.07
CA SER A 159 5.25 -4.58 -7.03
C SER A 159 3.78 -4.20 -7.10
N PHE A 160 3.14 -3.92 -5.96
CA PHE A 160 1.76 -3.47 -5.90
C PHE A 160 1.59 -2.08 -6.53
N ALA A 161 2.53 -1.16 -6.28
CA ALA A 161 2.54 0.15 -6.92
C ALA A 161 2.70 0.04 -8.45
N VAL A 162 3.54 -0.87 -8.94
CA VAL A 162 3.68 -1.16 -10.38
C VAL A 162 2.37 -1.67 -10.98
N LEU A 163 1.65 -2.56 -10.28
CA LEU A 163 0.32 -3.00 -10.71
C LEU A 163 -0.64 -1.80 -10.86
N CYS A 164 -0.68 -0.91 -9.87
CA CYS A 164 -1.51 0.29 -9.91
C CYS A 164 -1.15 1.20 -11.10
N MET A 165 0.14 1.34 -11.43
CA MET A 165 0.60 2.06 -12.63
C MET A 165 0.11 1.41 -13.94
N MET A 166 -0.04 0.07 -13.98
CA MET A 166 -0.60 -0.61 -15.16
C MET A 166 -2.10 -0.35 -15.32
N MET A 167 -2.83 -0.20 -14.21
CA MET A 167 -4.28 0.01 -14.19
C MET A 167 -4.72 1.41 -14.65
N THR A 168 -3.81 2.39 -14.62
CA THR A 168 -4.13 3.78 -15.01
C THR A 168 -3.28 4.30 -16.16
N GLY A 169 -3.82 5.26 -16.92
CA GLY A 169 -3.11 6.04 -17.93
C GLY A 169 -2.73 7.45 -17.44
N GLN A 170 -3.04 7.80 -16.19
CA GLN A 170 -2.75 9.10 -15.60
C GLN A 170 -1.83 8.94 -14.38
N ILE A 171 -0.76 9.74 -14.32
CA ILE A 171 0.20 9.66 -13.22
C ILE A 171 -0.43 9.98 -11.86
N LEU A 172 -1.36 10.95 -11.81
CA LEU A 172 -2.05 11.35 -10.59
C LEU A 172 -3.11 10.36 -10.11
N ALA A 173 -3.58 9.47 -10.97
CA ALA A 173 -4.54 8.44 -10.57
C ALA A 173 -3.85 7.23 -9.92
N ALA A 174 -2.57 6.99 -10.20
CA ALA A 174 -1.83 5.86 -9.64
C ALA A 174 -1.75 5.89 -8.10
N PRO A 175 -1.42 7.02 -7.43
CA PRO A 175 -1.50 7.12 -5.97
C PRO A 175 -2.88 6.78 -5.43
N VAL A 176 -3.95 7.25 -6.06
CA VAL A 176 -5.32 6.97 -5.62
C VAL A 176 -5.61 5.47 -5.66
N PHE A 177 -5.29 4.80 -6.78
CA PHE A 177 -5.42 3.33 -6.88
C PHE A 177 -4.59 2.59 -5.84
N TYR A 178 -3.38 3.09 -5.57
CA TYR A 178 -2.46 2.50 -4.61
C TYR A 178 -2.97 2.62 -3.16
N PHE A 179 -3.35 3.82 -2.73
CA PHE A 179 -3.89 4.04 -1.38
C PHE A 179 -5.22 3.31 -1.18
N VAL A 180 -6.14 3.45 -2.15
CA VAL A 180 -7.43 2.75 -2.10
C VAL A 180 -7.22 1.24 -2.06
N GLY A 181 -6.38 0.68 -2.93
CA GLY A 181 -6.14 -0.76 -2.97
C GLY A 181 -5.53 -1.33 -1.68
N ASN A 182 -4.71 -0.54 -0.97
CA ASN A 182 -4.12 -0.96 0.31
C ASN A 182 -5.08 -0.86 1.51
N ILE A 183 -6.11 0.00 1.47
CA ILE A 183 -6.93 0.29 2.65
C ILE A 183 -8.40 -0.13 2.44
N LEU A 184 -8.83 -0.29 1.19
CA LEU A 184 -10.24 -0.45 0.83
C LEU A 184 -10.93 -1.61 1.56
N VAL A 185 -10.37 -2.81 1.49
CA VAL A 185 -11.05 -4.02 1.96
C VAL A 185 -11.25 -4.01 3.48
N PRO A 186 -10.20 -3.87 4.32
CA PRO A 186 -10.40 -3.84 5.76
C PRO A 186 -11.10 -2.56 6.23
N GLY A 187 -10.89 -1.43 5.56
CA GLY A 187 -11.63 -0.21 5.87
C GLY A 187 -13.13 -0.38 5.63
N MET A 188 -13.52 -1.02 4.54
CA MET A 188 -14.92 -1.34 4.27
C MET A 188 -15.49 -2.36 5.24
N GLU A 189 -14.73 -3.42 5.57
CA GLU A 189 -15.15 -4.38 6.58
C GLU A 189 -15.40 -3.71 7.93
N TYR A 190 -14.46 -2.88 8.39
CA TYR A 190 -14.59 -2.13 9.63
C TYR A 190 -15.87 -1.24 9.64
N LEU A 191 -16.07 -0.48 8.56
CA LEU A 191 -17.23 0.41 8.45
C LEU A 191 -18.57 -0.37 8.39
N LEU A 192 -18.60 -1.49 7.69
CA LEU A 192 -19.80 -2.34 7.62
C LEU A 192 -20.09 -3.02 8.96
N ARG A 193 -19.07 -3.50 9.66
CA ARG A 193 -19.23 -4.07 11.01
C ARG A 193 -19.69 -3.03 12.01
N ASN A 194 -19.13 -1.83 11.96
CA ASN A 194 -19.58 -0.71 12.80
C ASN A 194 -21.02 -0.33 12.49
N PHE A 195 -21.40 -0.29 11.23
CA PHE A 195 -22.78 -0.05 10.81
C PHE A 195 -23.73 -1.16 11.32
N ALA A 196 -23.34 -2.42 11.15
CA ALA A 196 -24.09 -3.57 11.66
C ALA A 196 -24.24 -3.53 13.19
N GLY A 197 -23.16 -3.24 13.93
CA GLY A 197 -23.17 -3.13 15.39
C GLY A 197 -24.10 -2.05 15.93
N ASN A 198 -24.35 -1.00 15.15
CA ASN A 198 -25.25 0.08 15.55
C ASN A 198 -26.74 -0.24 15.29
N PHE A 199 -27.05 -1.12 14.34
CA PHE A 199 -28.42 -1.30 13.84
C PHE A 199 -28.95 -2.75 13.94
N LEU A 200 -28.09 -3.77 14.03
CA LEU A 200 -28.52 -5.15 14.18
C LEU A 200 -28.64 -5.54 15.65
N TYR A 201 -29.82 -6.01 16.05
CA TYR A 201 -30.08 -6.48 17.42
C TYR A 201 -29.28 -7.76 17.68
N GLY A 202 -28.58 -7.83 18.82
CA GLY A 202 -27.79 -9.03 19.20
C GLY A 202 -26.41 -9.13 18.53
N TYR A 203 -26.07 -8.28 17.57
CA TYR A 203 -24.73 -8.23 16.99
C TYR A 203 -23.78 -7.49 17.93
N SER A 204 -22.94 -8.24 18.66
CA SER A 204 -21.83 -7.64 19.39
C SER A 204 -20.69 -7.40 18.41
N GLY A 205 -20.54 -6.16 17.96
CA GLY A 205 -19.48 -5.78 17.03
C GLY A 205 -18.10 -6.07 17.64
N HIS A 206 -17.50 -7.21 17.27
CA HIS A 206 -16.09 -7.43 17.52
C HIS A 206 -15.32 -6.54 16.55
N THR A 207 -14.39 -5.78 17.10
CA THR A 207 -13.55 -4.83 16.34
C THR A 207 -12.51 -5.53 15.46
N ASP A 208 -12.34 -6.84 15.62
CA ASP A 208 -11.35 -7.62 14.89
C ASP A 208 -11.73 -7.77 13.42
N VAL A 209 -10.95 -7.12 12.57
CA VAL A 209 -11.16 -7.15 11.11
C VAL A 209 -10.60 -8.46 10.55
N ALA A 210 -11.49 -9.37 10.11
CA ALA A 210 -11.10 -10.69 9.60
C ALA A 210 -10.27 -10.60 8.30
N LEU A 211 -10.57 -9.62 7.45
CA LEU A 211 -9.87 -9.38 6.19
C LEU A 211 -8.70 -8.39 6.32
N GLY A 212 -8.24 -8.13 7.54
CA GLY A 212 -7.13 -7.22 7.82
C GLY A 212 -5.87 -7.52 7.00
N PHE A 213 -5.61 -8.79 6.72
CA PHE A 213 -4.48 -9.23 5.89
C PHE A 213 -4.51 -8.70 4.44
N LEU A 214 -5.65 -8.21 3.94
CA LEU A 214 -5.74 -7.56 2.63
C LEU A 214 -5.30 -6.10 2.64
N SER A 215 -4.96 -5.56 3.81
CA SER A 215 -4.28 -4.26 3.94
C SER A 215 -2.88 -4.47 4.51
N PRO A 216 -1.88 -4.68 3.68
CA PRO A 216 -0.52 -4.97 4.12
C PRO A 216 0.02 -3.96 5.14
N PRO A 217 -0.11 -2.62 4.96
CA PRO A 217 0.45 -1.68 5.93
C PRO A 217 -0.26 -1.74 7.28
N LEU A 218 -1.59 -1.96 7.31
CA LEU A 218 -2.36 -2.03 8.56
C LEU A 218 -2.19 -3.39 9.26
N TYR A 219 -1.95 -4.46 8.52
CA TYR A 219 -1.74 -5.79 9.05
C TYR A 219 -0.30 -6.05 9.51
N MET A 220 0.68 -5.66 8.69
CA MET A 220 2.09 -5.87 9.04
C MET A 220 2.50 -5.07 10.28
N TYR A 221 1.98 -3.86 10.47
CA TYR A 221 2.40 -2.98 11.56
C TYR A 221 2.15 -3.57 12.95
N PRO A 222 0.97 -4.14 13.28
CA PRO A 222 0.72 -4.82 14.56
C PRO A 222 1.15 -6.29 14.61
N GLU A 223 1.13 -7.03 13.50
CA GLU A 223 1.35 -8.48 13.48
C GLU A 223 2.82 -8.89 13.33
N VAL A 224 3.69 -7.96 12.91
CA VAL A 224 5.13 -8.22 12.84
C VAL A 224 5.79 -7.83 14.15
N ASP A 225 5.98 -8.82 15.01
CA ASP A 225 6.50 -8.62 16.35
C ASP A 225 8.01 -8.89 16.46
N ILE A 226 8.62 -8.16 17.38
CA ILE A 226 10.01 -8.26 17.76
C ILE A 226 10.04 -8.88 19.17
N ALA A 227 10.56 -10.10 19.27
CA ALA A 227 10.65 -10.84 20.54
C ALA A 227 11.87 -10.40 21.35
N SER A 228 11.71 -10.23 22.66
CA SER A 228 12.82 -10.04 23.60
C SER A 228 13.50 -11.38 23.87
N ILE A 229 14.83 -11.37 23.91
CA ILE A 229 15.65 -12.50 24.37
C ILE A 229 16.07 -12.17 25.81
N GLU A 230 15.48 -12.90 26.76
CA GLU A 230 15.73 -12.72 28.16
C GLU A 230 16.73 -13.77 28.68
N THR A 231 17.66 -13.35 29.52
CA THR A 231 18.53 -14.24 30.31
C THR A 231 18.22 -14.07 31.78
N CYS A 232 18.15 -15.19 32.49
CA CYS A 232 17.97 -15.21 33.93
C CYS A 232 19.34 -15.28 34.60
N GLU A 233 19.68 -14.27 35.39
CA GLU A 233 20.89 -14.27 36.25
C GLU A 233 20.49 -13.88 37.65
N SER A 234 20.76 -14.77 38.63
CA SER A 234 20.49 -14.55 40.05
C SER A 234 19.06 -14.10 40.42
N ASP A 235 18.02 -14.80 39.90
CA ASP A 235 16.59 -14.50 40.11
C ASP A 235 16.09 -13.19 39.47
N SER A 236 16.89 -12.53 38.64
CA SER A 236 16.49 -11.36 37.88
C SER A 236 16.53 -11.64 36.36
N TYR A 237 15.47 -11.24 35.67
CA TYR A 237 15.39 -11.35 34.22
C TYR A 237 15.89 -10.06 33.57
N TYR A 238 16.87 -10.20 32.67
CA TYR A 238 17.38 -9.07 31.87
C TYR A 238 17.22 -9.35 30.40
N VAL A 239 16.73 -8.38 29.66
CA VAL A 239 16.68 -8.43 28.19
C VAL A 239 18.09 -8.21 27.66
N THR A 240 18.64 -9.21 26.99
CA THR A 240 20.00 -9.16 26.43
C THR A 240 20.04 -8.77 24.98
N ALA A 241 19.01 -9.12 24.19
CA ALA A 241 18.86 -8.78 22.81
C ALA A 241 17.40 -8.87 22.38
N TYR A 242 17.11 -8.37 21.18
CA TYR A 242 15.85 -8.59 20.49
C TYR A 242 16.09 -9.36 19.20
N ALA A 243 15.10 -10.13 18.78
CA ALA A 243 15.12 -10.86 17.52
C ALA A 243 13.75 -10.78 16.84
N LEU A 244 13.74 -10.90 15.51
CA LEU A 244 12.50 -11.00 14.78
C LEU A 244 11.86 -12.37 15.02
N GLU A 245 10.59 -12.41 15.40
CA GLU A 245 9.86 -13.65 15.59
C GLU A 245 9.76 -14.43 14.28
N HIS A 246 9.84 -15.76 14.36
CA HIS A 246 9.76 -16.62 13.17
C HIS A 246 8.44 -16.45 12.41
N ARG A 247 7.32 -16.29 13.11
CA ARG A 247 6.01 -16.00 12.53
C ARG A 247 6.03 -14.69 11.73
N SER A 248 6.64 -13.65 12.29
CA SER A 248 6.80 -12.34 11.66
C SER A 248 7.56 -12.42 10.34
N PHE A 249 8.66 -13.19 10.31
CA PHE A 249 9.41 -13.41 9.09
C PHE A 249 8.58 -14.16 8.04
N MET A 250 7.78 -15.17 8.44
CA MET A 250 6.89 -15.90 7.53
C MET A 250 5.83 -14.99 6.91
N ILE A 251 5.25 -14.07 7.70
CA ILE A 251 4.29 -13.07 7.21
C ILE A 251 4.94 -12.19 6.13
N LEU A 252 6.11 -11.63 6.40
CA LEU A 252 6.84 -10.79 5.44
C LEU A 252 7.20 -11.53 4.16
N ALA A 253 7.65 -12.78 4.28
CA ALA A 253 7.97 -13.64 3.14
C ALA A 253 6.72 -13.95 2.29
N ALA A 254 5.58 -14.22 2.93
CA ALA A 254 4.31 -14.45 2.24
C ALA A 254 3.87 -13.21 1.43
N TYR A 255 3.99 -12.02 2.00
CA TYR A 255 3.70 -10.78 1.28
C TYR A 255 4.69 -10.53 0.13
N ALA A 256 5.98 -10.77 0.33
CA ALA A 256 6.97 -10.65 -0.74
C ALA A 256 6.66 -11.59 -1.91
N LEU A 257 6.29 -12.84 -1.63
CA LEU A 257 5.83 -13.79 -2.65
C LEU A 257 4.56 -13.30 -3.36
N ALA A 258 3.57 -12.80 -2.61
CA ALA A 258 2.39 -12.17 -3.20
C ALA A 258 2.78 -10.98 -4.09
N GLY A 259 3.76 -10.17 -3.68
CA GLY A 259 4.32 -9.08 -4.48
C GLY A 259 4.91 -9.55 -5.80
N LEU A 260 5.65 -10.65 -5.80
CA LEU A 260 6.20 -11.23 -7.05
C LEU A 260 5.08 -11.74 -7.97
N VAL A 261 4.05 -12.37 -7.43
CA VAL A 261 2.85 -12.78 -8.21
C VAL A 261 2.15 -11.55 -8.80
N ILE A 262 2.00 -10.49 -8.01
CA ILE A 262 1.44 -9.21 -8.46
C ILE A 262 2.28 -8.60 -9.59
N ALA A 263 3.61 -8.67 -9.51
CA ALA A 263 4.51 -8.21 -10.58
C ALA A 263 4.32 -9.01 -11.88
N LEU A 264 4.09 -10.32 -11.80
CA LEU A 264 3.77 -11.15 -12.96
C LEU A 264 2.41 -10.74 -13.58
N ILE A 265 1.41 -10.48 -12.75
CA ILE A 265 0.10 -9.97 -13.22
C ILE A 265 0.29 -8.61 -13.89
N ALA A 266 1.07 -7.72 -13.31
CA ALA A 266 1.39 -6.42 -13.89
C ALA A 266 2.08 -6.55 -15.27
N LEU A 267 3.00 -7.51 -15.44
CA LEU A 267 3.61 -7.84 -16.73
C LEU A 267 2.58 -8.31 -17.75
N LEU A 268 1.65 -9.19 -17.36
CA LEU A 268 0.57 -9.65 -18.24
C LEU A 268 -0.35 -8.51 -18.67
N LEU A 269 -0.72 -7.65 -17.74
CA LEU A 269 -1.51 -6.44 -18.04
C LEU A 269 -0.75 -5.49 -18.98
N TYR A 270 0.56 -5.32 -18.77
CA TYR A 270 1.39 -4.51 -19.65
C TYR A 270 1.40 -5.02 -21.10
N ARG A 271 1.42 -6.35 -21.31
CA ARG A 271 1.35 -6.96 -22.65
C ARG A 271 0.04 -6.64 -23.37
N THR A 272 -1.08 -6.67 -22.65
CA THR A 272 -2.43 -6.47 -23.19
C THR A 272 -2.84 -5.01 -23.29
N ARG A 273 -2.11 -4.11 -22.64
CA ARG A 273 -2.41 -2.67 -22.59
C ARG A 273 -2.25 -2.03 -23.96
N LYS A 274 -3.30 -1.30 -24.38
CA LYS A 274 -3.28 -0.49 -25.62
C LYS A 274 -2.61 0.85 -25.36
N SER A 275 -1.79 1.31 -26.29
CA SER A 275 -1.12 2.63 -26.21
C SER A 275 -2.09 3.81 -26.22
N GLU A 276 -3.27 3.62 -26.82
CA GLU A 276 -4.35 4.63 -26.91
C GLU A 276 -4.94 5.01 -25.53
N MET A 277 -4.76 4.14 -24.53
CA MET A 277 -5.29 4.38 -23.16
C MET A 277 -4.44 5.36 -22.33
N THR A 278 -3.37 5.90 -22.91
CA THR A 278 -2.57 6.94 -22.29
C THR A 278 -3.41 8.18 -22.01
N GLY A 279 -3.37 8.65 -20.78
CA GLY A 279 -4.19 9.78 -20.31
C GLY A 279 -5.59 9.40 -19.81
N SER A 280 -6.06 8.14 -19.94
CA SER A 280 -7.32 7.69 -19.32
C SER A 280 -7.15 7.45 -17.82
N THR A 281 -8.18 7.70 -17.01
CA THR A 281 -8.16 7.45 -15.57
C THR A 281 -8.05 5.95 -15.28
N VAL A 282 -8.81 5.13 -16.03
CA VAL A 282 -8.77 3.66 -15.96
C VAL A 282 -8.32 3.14 -17.32
N ALA A 283 -7.23 2.36 -17.33
CA ALA A 283 -6.63 1.86 -18.57
C ALA A 283 -7.39 0.69 -19.21
N PHE A 284 -8.23 -0.02 -18.43
CA PHE A 284 -8.95 -1.20 -18.90
C PHE A 284 -10.47 -0.98 -18.85
N PRO A 285 -11.22 -1.19 -19.97
CA PRO A 285 -12.67 -0.99 -20.01
C PRO A 285 -13.45 -1.84 -18.99
N TRP A 286 -12.99 -3.06 -18.70
CA TRP A 286 -13.60 -3.96 -17.72
C TRP A 286 -13.45 -3.45 -16.28
N ALA A 287 -12.41 -2.70 -15.97
CA ALA A 287 -12.17 -2.12 -14.65
C ALA A 287 -12.98 -0.85 -14.40
N THR A 288 -13.49 -0.20 -15.46
CA THR A 288 -14.27 1.05 -15.37
C THR A 288 -15.51 0.92 -14.50
N PRO A 289 -16.42 -0.08 -14.69
CA PRO A 289 -17.58 -0.24 -13.81
C PRO A 289 -17.18 -0.58 -12.38
N ILE A 290 -16.15 -1.42 -12.18
CA ILE A 290 -15.65 -1.78 -10.86
C ILE A 290 -15.19 -0.52 -10.11
N PHE A 291 -14.40 0.31 -10.75
CA PHE A 291 -13.94 1.58 -10.20
C PHE A 291 -15.12 2.49 -9.84
N LYS A 292 -16.06 2.68 -10.74
CA LYS A 292 -17.20 3.59 -10.58
C LYS A 292 -18.11 3.18 -9.41
N TYR A 293 -18.55 1.93 -9.39
CA TYR A 293 -19.44 1.42 -8.35
C TYR A 293 -18.68 1.21 -7.02
N GLY A 294 -17.40 0.83 -7.08
CA GLY A 294 -16.54 0.73 -5.92
C GLY A 294 -16.38 2.08 -5.20
N VAL A 295 -16.05 3.14 -5.94
CA VAL A 295 -15.97 4.50 -5.37
C VAL A 295 -17.30 4.93 -4.79
N ALA A 296 -18.42 4.70 -5.51
CA ALA A 296 -19.75 5.03 -5.02
C ALA A 296 -20.10 4.33 -3.70
N PHE A 297 -19.81 3.04 -3.61
CA PHE A 297 -20.07 2.25 -2.40
C PHE A 297 -19.18 2.68 -1.23
N CYS A 298 -17.88 2.89 -1.46
CA CYS A 298 -16.96 3.35 -0.43
C CYS A 298 -17.33 4.73 0.10
N THR A 299 -17.70 5.66 -0.78
CA THR A 299 -18.15 6.99 -0.36
C THR A 299 -19.50 6.93 0.37
N ALA A 300 -20.42 6.07 -0.05
CA ALA A 300 -21.68 5.86 0.66
C ALA A 300 -21.44 5.42 2.11
N VAL A 301 -20.64 4.38 2.30
CA VAL A 301 -20.40 3.82 3.64
C VAL A 301 -19.52 4.75 4.50
N ALA A 302 -18.42 5.27 3.97
CA ALA A 302 -17.50 6.11 4.73
C ALA A 302 -18.06 7.52 5.00
N LEU A 303 -18.35 8.26 3.91
CA LEU A 303 -18.84 9.63 4.04
C LEU A 303 -20.29 9.69 4.53
N GLY A 304 -21.11 8.68 4.21
CA GLY A 304 -22.49 8.63 4.66
C GLY A 304 -22.62 8.51 6.17
N GLN A 305 -21.87 7.60 6.79
CA GLN A 305 -21.82 7.46 8.25
C GLN A 305 -21.23 8.72 8.92
N PHE A 306 -20.14 9.25 8.35
CA PHE A 306 -19.53 10.49 8.82
C PHE A 306 -20.51 11.67 8.74
N LEU A 307 -21.22 11.82 7.62
CA LEU A 307 -22.20 12.89 7.42
C LEU A 307 -23.36 12.77 8.39
N TYR A 308 -23.86 11.55 8.62
CA TYR A 308 -24.91 11.31 9.60
C TYR A 308 -24.45 11.69 11.02
N TYR A 309 -23.27 11.23 11.44
CA TYR A 309 -22.71 11.58 12.74
C TYR A 309 -22.50 13.09 12.90
N PHE A 310 -22.00 13.75 11.86
CA PHE A 310 -21.76 15.20 11.87
C PHE A 310 -23.06 16.02 11.97
N LEU A 311 -24.12 15.62 11.26
CA LEU A 311 -25.38 16.35 11.22
C LEU A 311 -26.30 16.04 12.40
N PHE A 312 -26.33 14.81 12.85
CA PHE A 312 -27.30 14.29 13.80
C PHE A 312 -26.72 13.70 15.08
N GLY A 313 -25.40 13.53 15.17
CA GLY A 313 -24.71 12.82 16.27
C GLY A 313 -24.94 13.41 17.66
N GLN A 314 -25.34 14.68 17.77
CA GLN A 314 -25.71 15.31 19.04
C GLN A 314 -27.20 15.07 19.46
N TYR A 315 -28.00 14.58 18.54
CA TYR A 315 -29.48 14.48 18.74
C TYR A 315 -29.98 13.03 18.70
N CYS A 316 -29.18 12.06 18.33
CA CYS A 316 -29.64 10.68 18.15
C CYS A 316 -29.19 9.77 19.28
N SER A 317 -30.15 9.18 19.96
CA SER A 317 -29.97 7.94 20.71
C SER A 317 -29.65 6.82 19.73
N SER A 318 -28.67 5.97 20.08
CA SER A 318 -28.37 4.75 19.35
C SER A 318 -29.63 3.87 19.27
N GLY A 319 -30.05 3.48 18.07
CA GLY A 319 -31.21 2.62 17.91
C GLY A 319 -31.84 2.66 16.51
N SER A 320 -32.89 1.85 16.31
CA SER A 320 -33.60 1.69 15.04
C SER A 320 -34.13 3.00 14.44
N ASP A 321 -34.43 3.99 15.27
CA ASP A 321 -34.98 5.28 14.85
C ASP A 321 -34.01 6.13 14.03
N SER A 322 -32.70 5.87 14.16
CA SER A 322 -31.65 6.57 13.43
C SER A 322 -31.31 5.93 12.06
N LEU A 323 -31.81 4.73 11.80
CA LEU A 323 -31.53 3.97 10.58
C LEU A 323 -31.95 4.70 9.28
N PRO A 324 -33.18 5.27 9.15
CA PRO A 324 -33.61 5.96 7.94
C PRO A 324 -32.74 7.19 7.62
N GLY A 325 -32.34 7.93 8.65
CA GLY A 325 -31.46 9.10 8.51
C GLY A 325 -30.06 8.71 8.02
N THR A 326 -29.51 7.64 8.58
CA THR A 326 -28.19 7.11 8.16
C THR A 326 -28.23 6.64 6.70
N ILE A 327 -29.26 5.92 6.28
CA ILE A 327 -29.41 5.44 4.90
C ILE A 327 -29.56 6.61 3.93
N LEU A 328 -30.32 7.65 4.30
CA LEU A 328 -30.47 8.86 3.49
C LEU A 328 -29.09 9.55 3.28
N CYS A 329 -28.32 9.70 4.35
CA CYS A 329 -26.97 10.25 4.29
C CYS A 329 -26.02 9.38 3.44
N MET A 330 -26.10 8.05 3.58
CA MET A 330 -25.33 7.11 2.77
C MET A 330 -25.72 7.17 1.29
N ALA A 331 -27.01 7.27 0.98
CA ALA A 331 -27.51 7.42 -0.38
C ALA A 331 -27.01 8.74 -1.00
N ALA A 332 -27.10 9.85 -0.28
CA ALA A 332 -26.61 11.14 -0.74
C ALA A 332 -25.08 11.11 -0.99
N ALA A 333 -24.29 10.59 -0.04
CA ALA A 333 -22.84 10.44 -0.17
C ALA A 333 -22.47 9.49 -1.33
N GLY A 334 -23.18 8.37 -1.48
CA GLY A 334 -22.97 7.42 -2.58
C GLY A 334 -23.26 8.01 -3.96
N LEU A 335 -24.29 8.82 -4.08
CA LEU A 335 -24.58 9.57 -5.32
C LEU A 335 -23.47 10.58 -5.63
N VAL A 336 -22.99 11.31 -4.65
CA VAL A 336 -21.86 12.23 -4.83
C VAL A 336 -20.60 11.46 -5.32
N GLY A 337 -20.26 10.35 -4.68
CA GLY A 337 -19.14 9.51 -5.08
C GLY A 337 -19.29 8.91 -6.48
N TYR A 338 -20.50 8.44 -6.83
CA TYR A 338 -20.81 7.93 -8.16
C TYR A 338 -20.61 8.98 -9.24
N PHE A 339 -21.16 10.18 -9.07
CA PHE A 339 -21.01 11.25 -10.06
C PHE A 339 -19.57 11.77 -10.10
N ALA A 340 -18.87 11.84 -8.98
CA ALA A 340 -17.44 12.18 -8.97
C ALA A 340 -16.60 11.17 -9.77
N ALA A 341 -16.83 9.88 -9.60
CA ALA A 341 -16.18 8.83 -10.39
C ALA A 341 -16.51 8.93 -11.88
N GLU A 342 -17.79 9.18 -12.24
CA GLU A 342 -18.22 9.34 -13.64
C GLU A 342 -17.59 10.58 -14.29
N MET A 343 -17.47 11.70 -13.53
CA MET A 343 -16.81 12.92 -13.99
C MET A 343 -15.31 12.68 -14.25
N LEU A 344 -14.64 11.94 -13.35
CA LEU A 344 -13.24 11.58 -13.51
C LEU A 344 -13.01 10.69 -14.75
N ILE A 345 -13.89 9.71 -14.97
CA ILE A 345 -13.79 8.80 -16.13
C ILE A 345 -14.04 9.53 -17.44
N LYS A 346 -15.12 10.33 -17.51
CA LYS A 346 -15.52 11.04 -18.72
C LYS A 346 -14.78 12.37 -18.92
N LYS A 347 -14.02 12.83 -17.93
CA LYS A 347 -13.32 14.13 -17.93
C LYS A 347 -14.26 15.31 -18.26
N SER A 348 -15.51 15.22 -17.84
CA SER A 348 -16.56 16.19 -18.14
C SER A 348 -17.49 16.33 -16.95
N PHE A 349 -17.93 17.55 -16.66
CA PHE A 349 -18.96 17.81 -15.64
C PHE A 349 -20.39 17.52 -16.13
N ARG A 350 -20.58 17.26 -17.43
CA ARG A 350 -21.92 17.02 -18.03
C ARG A 350 -22.25 15.52 -18.05
N VAL A 351 -22.28 14.89 -16.87
CA VAL A 351 -22.47 13.43 -16.73
C VAL A 351 -23.84 13.05 -16.17
N PHE A 352 -24.60 13.99 -15.59
CA PHE A 352 -25.81 13.72 -14.84
C PHE A 352 -26.87 12.92 -15.62
N ARG A 353 -27.18 13.30 -16.88
CA ARG A 353 -28.15 12.58 -17.71
C ARG A 353 -27.68 11.17 -18.09
N ALA A 354 -26.41 11.05 -18.46
CA ALA A 354 -25.86 9.77 -18.89
C ALA A 354 -25.61 8.79 -17.72
N GLY A 355 -25.35 9.33 -16.52
CA GLY A 355 -25.12 8.55 -15.30
C GLY A 355 -26.38 8.21 -14.51
N ALA A 356 -27.56 8.75 -14.86
CA ALA A 356 -28.78 8.61 -14.07
C ALA A 356 -29.18 7.15 -13.79
N LYS A 357 -29.03 6.25 -14.76
CA LYS A 357 -29.32 4.81 -14.57
C LYS A 357 -28.42 4.16 -13.53
N GLY A 358 -27.12 4.44 -13.57
CA GLY A 358 -26.18 3.91 -12.59
C GLY A 358 -26.36 4.52 -11.20
N ALA A 359 -26.69 5.82 -11.11
CA ALA A 359 -27.02 6.49 -9.87
C ALA A 359 -28.28 5.87 -9.21
N ALA A 360 -29.30 5.54 -10.00
CA ALA A 360 -30.50 4.83 -9.51
C ALA A 360 -30.16 3.42 -8.97
N ILE A 361 -29.23 2.70 -9.60
CA ILE A 361 -28.76 1.39 -9.08
C ILE A 361 -28.09 1.56 -7.73
N VAL A 362 -27.17 2.53 -7.57
CA VAL A 362 -26.48 2.78 -6.31
C VAL A 362 -27.48 3.12 -5.20
N ALA A 363 -28.41 4.06 -5.46
CA ALA A 363 -29.45 4.43 -4.50
C ALA A 363 -30.33 3.23 -4.14
N GLY A 364 -30.75 2.44 -5.14
CA GLY A 364 -31.59 1.25 -4.94
C GLY A 364 -30.92 0.19 -4.07
N VAL A 365 -29.64 -0.10 -4.31
CA VAL A 365 -28.87 -1.06 -3.50
C VAL A 365 -28.76 -0.60 -2.05
N LEU A 366 -28.49 0.68 -1.81
CA LEU A 366 -28.39 1.23 -0.44
C LEU A 366 -29.73 1.21 0.30
N VAL A 367 -30.84 1.52 -0.40
CA VAL A 367 -32.17 1.42 0.17
C VAL A 367 -32.54 -0.03 0.50
N LEU A 368 -32.23 -0.99 -0.39
CA LEU A 368 -32.45 -2.42 -0.14
C LEU A 368 -31.62 -2.92 1.04
N LEU A 369 -30.39 -2.46 1.18
CA LEU A 369 -29.54 -2.78 2.32
C LEU A 369 -30.16 -2.26 3.63
N GLY A 370 -30.72 -1.06 3.61
CA GLY A 370 -31.43 -0.49 4.75
C GLY A 370 -32.72 -1.22 5.11
N ILE A 371 -33.51 -1.60 4.11
CA ILE A 371 -34.71 -2.40 4.30
C ILE A 371 -34.34 -3.77 4.89
N GLY A 372 -33.29 -4.43 4.36
CA GLY A 372 -32.81 -5.70 4.88
C GLY A 372 -32.42 -5.64 6.37
N MET A 373 -31.81 -4.54 6.79
CA MET A 373 -31.47 -4.32 8.21
C MET A 373 -32.70 -3.96 9.08
N SER A 374 -33.67 -3.23 8.54
CA SER A 374 -34.85 -2.86 9.31
C SER A 374 -35.79 -4.04 9.60
N PHE A 375 -35.78 -5.06 8.74
CA PHE A 375 -36.60 -6.27 8.91
C PHE A 375 -35.84 -7.44 9.59
N ASP A 376 -34.58 -7.20 9.99
CA ASP A 376 -33.72 -8.20 10.64
C ASP A 376 -33.70 -9.55 9.89
N LEU A 377 -33.60 -9.48 8.54
CA LEU A 377 -33.64 -10.66 7.66
C LEU A 377 -32.47 -11.62 7.83
N THR A 378 -31.53 -11.27 8.70
CA THR A 378 -30.30 -12.03 8.97
C THR A 378 -30.27 -12.65 10.37
N GLY A 379 -31.30 -12.42 11.22
CA GLY A 379 -31.40 -12.90 12.60
C GLY A 379 -32.03 -14.24 12.76
#